data_0ac506e2fd36a863aa172d3ce7293a98
#
_entry.id   0ac506e2fd36a863aa172d3ce7293a98
#
_cell.length_a   1.000
_cell.length_b   1.000
_cell.length_c   1.000
_cell.angle_alpha   90.00
_cell.angle_beta   90.00
_cell.angle_gamma   90.00
#
_symmetry.space_group_name_H-M   'P 1'
#
loop_
_entity.id
_entity.type
_entity.pdbx_description
1 polymer ?
#
loop_
_entity_poly.entity_id
_entity_poly.type
_entity_poly.pdbx_seq_one_letter_code
_entity_poly.pdbx_strand_id
1 'polypeptide(L)'
;YLPTLVTTSIDNIQRSLSLLQTPESQIANPKSKIPNRQSQILGVHLEGPFLNPQKRGAHPQAHLLPLTLDHIQRVLGDYASRVKIMTLAPELDETGKVIPYLQSLGITVSLGHSQATATQAQRAFDQGASMVTHAFNAMPPLHHREPGLLGAAIVHPQVHCGFIADGQHVSPIMIDLFLRASHYQKGAFLVS
;
A
#
# COMPACT_ATOMS: atom_id res chain seq x y z
N TYR A 1 -13.70 -3.55 6.30
CA TYR A 1 -12.33 -3.02 6.51
C TYR A 1 -11.28 -3.93 5.90
N LEU A 2 -10.06 -3.39 5.70
CA LEU A 2 -8.88 -4.10 5.22
C LEU A 2 -7.84 -4.09 6.35
N PRO A 3 -7.60 -5.19 7.06
CA PRO A 3 -6.51 -5.25 8.02
C PRO A 3 -5.17 -5.15 7.30
N THR A 4 -4.22 -4.40 7.90
CA THR A 4 -2.87 -4.29 7.39
C THR A 4 -1.95 -5.29 8.09
N LEU A 5 -1.28 -6.13 7.32
CA LEU A 5 -0.17 -6.97 7.76
C LEU A 5 1.14 -6.29 7.40
N VAL A 6 1.90 -5.94 8.42
CA VAL A 6 3.22 -5.32 8.26
C VAL A 6 4.31 -6.38 7.99
N THR A 7 5.46 -5.94 7.54
CA THR A 7 6.63 -6.79 7.26
C THR A 7 6.97 -7.74 8.41
N THR A 8 6.99 -9.03 8.12
CA THR A 8 7.43 -10.11 9.00
C THR A 8 7.96 -11.27 8.14
N SER A 9 8.26 -12.44 8.73
CA SER A 9 8.68 -13.61 7.94
C SER A 9 7.60 -14.08 6.99
N ILE A 10 7.99 -14.71 5.87
CA ILE A 10 7.05 -15.27 4.88
C ILE A 10 6.06 -16.23 5.57
N ASP A 11 6.55 -17.10 6.44
CA ASP A 11 5.70 -18.07 7.15
C ASP A 11 4.62 -17.39 8.00
N ASN A 12 4.98 -16.29 8.69
CA ASN A 12 4.02 -15.52 9.48
C ASN A 12 2.99 -14.80 8.59
N ILE A 13 3.41 -14.24 7.45
CA ILE A 13 2.49 -13.63 6.48
C ILE A 13 1.50 -14.69 5.99
N GLN A 14 1.98 -15.83 5.50
CA GLN A 14 1.14 -16.90 4.99
C GLN A 14 0.21 -17.47 6.07
N ARG A 15 0.71 -17.66 7.29
CA ARG A 15 -0.11 -18.09 8.42
C ARG A 15 -1.22 -17.08 8.72
N SER A 16 -0.92 -15.78 8.73
CA SER A 16 -1.92 -14.74 8.95
C SER A 16 -2.97 -14.73 7.84
N LEU A 17 -2.53 -14.83 6.58
CA LEU A 17 -3.42 -14.94 5.44
C LEU A 17 -4.32 -16.17 5.51
N SER A 18 -3.81 -17.32 5.98
CA SER A 18 -4.59 -18.56 6.12
C SER A 18 -5.72 -18.47 7.14
N LEU A 19 -5.55 -17.64 8.18
CA LEU A 19 -6.54 -17.47 9.26
C LEU A 19 -7.64 -16.47 8.92
N LEU A 20 -7.41 -15.55 7.98
CA LEU A 20 -8.38 -14.53 7.62
C LEU A 20 -9.44 -15.14 6.70
N GLN A 21 -10.65 -15.29 7.24
CA GLN A 21 -11.79 -15.80 6.48
C GLN A 21 -12.32 -14.71 5.54
N THR A 22 -12.56 -15.09 4.28
CA THR A 22 -13.25 -14.23 3.33
C THR A 22 -14.77 -14.20 3.62
N PRO A 23 -15.53 -13.20 3.13
CA PRO A 23 -16.96 -13.06 3.38
C PRO A 23 -17.81 -14.30 3.07
N GLU A 24 -17.37 -15.13 2.14
CA GLU A 24 -18.06 -16.36 1.74
C GLU A 24 -18.11 -17.44 2.84
N SER A 25 -17.25 -17.34 3.85
CA SER A 25 -17.20 -18.31 4.96
C SER A 25 -17.96 -17.87 6.21
N GLN A 26 -18.56 -16.68 6.23
CA GLN A 26 -19.35 -16.21 7.37
C GLN A 26 -20.78 -16.73 7.27
N ILE A 27 -21.01 -17.91 7.83
CA ILE A 27 -22.35 -18.47 8.01
C ILE A 27 -23.14 -17.53 8.92
N ALA A 28 -24.17 -16.89 8.38
CA ALA A 28 -25.11 -16.09 9.15
C ALA A 28 -25.68 -16.96 10.28
N ASN A 29 -25.60 -16.50 11.53
CA ASN A 29 -26.26 -17.17 12.64
C ASN A 29 -27.78 -16.90 12.54
N PRO A 30 -28.63 -17.88 12.13
CA PRO A 30 -30.05 -17.66 11.88
C PRO A 30 -30.88 -17.37 13.14
N LYS A 31 -30.26 -17.39 14.33
CA LYS A 31 -30.92 -17.16 15.62
C LYS A 31 -30.75 -15.77 16.19
N SER A 32 -29.97 -14.88 15.53
CA SER A 32 -29.79 -13.51 16.01
C SER A 32 -30.92 -12.61 15.50
N LYS A 33 -31.72 -12.05 16.41
CA LYS A 33 -32.76 -11.04 16.11
C LYS A 33 -32.20 -9.63 15.94
N ILE A 34 -30.91 -9.45 16.09
CA ILE A 34 -30.20 -8.18 15.83
C ILE A 34 -29.73 -8.26 14.39
N PRO A 35 -30.05 -7.27 13.50
CA PRO A 35 -29.51 -7.24 12.17
C PRO A 35 -27.99 -7.20 12.33
N ASN A 36 -27.34 -8.28 11.90
CA ASN A 36 -25.90 -8.50 12.11
C ASN A 36 -25.13 -7.51 11.25
N ARG A 37 -24.91 -6.30 11.75
CA ARG A 37 -23.97 -5.34 11.19
C ARG A 37 -22.54 -5.76 11.59
N GLN A 38 -22.16 -6.98 11.19
CA GLN A 38 -20.79 -7.42 11.40
C GLN A 38 -19.88 -6.64 10.44
N SER A 39 -18.80 -6.12 10.98
CA SER A 39 -17.73 -5.55 10.16
C SER A 39 -17.18 -6.63 9.24
N GLN A 40 -17.18 -6.38 7.95
CA GLN A 40 -16.72 -7.34 6.95
C GLN A 40 -15.25 -7.12 6.62
N ILE A 41 -14.45 -8.18 6.62
CA ILE A 41 -13.08 -8.16 6.11
C ILE A 41 -13.15 -8.31 4.59
N LEU A 42 -12.75 -7.26 3.87
CA LEU A 42 -12.77 -7.23 2.40
C LEU A 42 -11.56 -7.92 1.77
N GLY A 43 -10.54 -8.17 2.55
CA GLY A 43 -9.25 -8.73 2.20
C GLY A 43 -8.17 -8.15 3.07
N VAL A 44 -6.93 -8.19 2.63
CA VAL A 44 -5.74 -7.79 3.38
C VAL A 44 -4.95 -6.74 2.60
N HIS A 45 -4.42 -5.77 3.32
CA HIS A 45 -3.34 -4.92 2.86
C HIS A 45 -2.01 -5.50 3.37
N LEU A 46 -1.08 -5.85 2.48
CA LEU A 46 0.29 -6.18 2.83
C LEU A 46 1.16 -4.92 2.75
N GLU A 47 1.69 -4.45 3.88
CA GLU A 47 2.64 -3.36 3.91
C GLU A 47 4.06 -3.91 3.99
N GLY A 48 4.72 -3.95 2.84
CA GLY A 48 5.95 -4.71 2.64
C GLY A 48 5.71 -6.22 2.39
N PRO A 49 6.75 -7.03 2.41
CA PRO A 49 8.14 -6.79 2.83
C PRO A 49 9.06 -6.13 1.77
N PHE A 50 8.55 -5.67 0.66
CA PHE A 50 9.29 -5.14 -0.49
C PHE A 50 9.52 -3.63 -0.36
N LEU A 51 10.15 -3.22 0.73
CA LEU A 51 10.35 -1.82 1.10
C LEU A 51 11.83 -1.45 1.01
N ASN A 52 12.12 -0.16 0.74
CA ASN A 52 13.48 0.34 0.73
C ASN A 52 14.06 0.34 2.16
N PRO A 53 15.21 -0.31 2.41
CA PRO A 53 15.80 -0.37 3.74
C PRO A 53 16.08 1.00 4.37
N GLN A 54 16.37 2.02 3.56
CA GLN A 54 16.62 3.39 4.04
C GLN A 54 15.32 4.13 4.42
N LYS A 55 14.18 3.62 3.99
CA LYS A 55 12.84 4.18 4.26
C LYS A 55 11.93 3.19 4.97
N ARG A 56 12.50 2.14 5.56
CA ARG A 56 11.75 1.06 6.20
C ARG A 56 10.88 1.51 7.40
N GLY A 57 11.16 2.67 7.98
CA GLY A 57 10.45 3.11 9.19
C GLY A 57 10.55 2.07 10.31
N ALA A 58 9.42 1.66 10.88
CA ALA A 58 9.33 0.66 11.94
C ALA A 58 9.46 -0.80 11.46
N HIS A 59 9.47 -1.04 10.14
CA HIS A 59 9.56 -2.40 9.61
C HIS A 59 10.91 -3.05 9.91
N PRO A 60 10.94 -4.32 10.39
CA PRO A 60 12.17 -5.01 10.75
C PRO A 60 13.00 -5.32 9.50
N GLN A 61 14.22 -4.80 9.44
CA GLN A 61 15.12 -4.95 8.29
C GLN A 61 15.41 -6.41 7.93
N ALA A 62 15.48 -7.29 8.92
CA ALA A 62 15.76 -8.72 8.73
C ALA A 62 14.69 -9.45 7.88
N HIS A 63 13.52 -8.87 7.72
CA HIS A 63 12.41 -9.45 6.95
C HIS A 63 12.12 -8.72 5.64
N LEU A 64 12.90 -7.68 5.30
CA LEU A 64 12.78 -7.05 3.99
C LEU A 64 13.28 -8.00 2.91
N LEU A 65 12.59 -8.01 1.78
CA LEU A 65 12.89 -8.88 0.65
C LEU A 65 13.15 -8.07 -0.62
N PRO A 66 14.02 -8.57 -1.52
CA PRO A 66 14.15 -8.03 -2.86
C PRO A 66 12.82 -8.07 -3.62
N LEU A 67 12.52 -7.02 -4.37
CA LEU A 67 11.29 -6.91 -5.15
C LEU A 67 11.45 -7.67 -6.47
N THR A 68 11.19 -8.97 -6.44
CA THR A 68 11.24 -9.87 -7.60
C THR A 68 9.97 -10.70 -7.71
N LEU A 69 9.65 -11.18 -8.91
CA LEU A 69 8.48 -12.04 -9.12
C LEU A 69 8.52 -13.30 -8.26
N ASP A 70 9.71 -13.92 -8.11
CA ASP A 70 9.88 -15.10 -7.26
C ASP A 70 9.50 -14.81 -5.80
N HIS A 71 10.02 -13.72 -5.23
CA HIS A 71 9.67 -13.35 -3.86
C HIS A 71 8.20 -12.98 -3.71
N ILE A 72 7.59 -12.29 -4.69
CA ILE A 72 6.15 -11.99 -4.67
C ILE A 72 5.36 -13.30 -4.64
N GLN A 73 5.66 -14.25 -5.53
CA GLN A 73 4.97 -15.53 -5.58
C GLN A 73 5.14 -16.32 -4.27
N ARG A 74 6.32 -16.34 -3.69
CA ARG A 74 6.57 -16.98 -2.39
C ARG A 74 5.82 -16.32 -1.24
N VAL A 75 5.74 -14.98 -1.19
CA VAL A 75 4.99 -14.28 -0.15
C VAL A 75 3.49 -14.52 -0.27
N LEU A 76 2.95 -14.46 -1.48
CA LEU A 76 1.52 -14.65 -1.72
C LEU A 76 1.09 -16.12 -1.54
N GLY A 77 1.91 -17.08 -1.97
CA GLY A 77 1.57 -18.51 -1.97
C GLY A 77 0.18 -18.75 -2.59
N ASP A 78 -0.61 -19.58 -1.94
CA ASP A 78 -1.98 -19.88 -2.37
C ASP A 78 -3.02 -18.81 -1.94
N TYR A 79 -2.56 -17.72 -1.32
CA TYR A 79 -3.44 -16.72 -0.71
C TYR A 79 -3.53 -15.40 -1.48
N ALA A 80 -3.08 -15.35 -2.73
CA ALA A 80 -3.08 -14.13 -3.55
C ALA A 80 -4.48 -13.47 -3.60
N SER A 81 -5.55 -14.25 -3.71
CA SER A 81 -6.93 -13.76 -3.77
C SER A 81 -7.39 -13.00 -2.51
N ARG A 82 -6.73 -13.24 -1.37
CA ARG A 82 -7.01 -12.57 -0.08
C ARG A 82 -6.33 -11.21 0.03
N VAL A 83 -5.27 -10.96 -0.72
CA VAL A 83 -4.55 -9.70 -0.74
C VAL A 83 -5.25 -8.75 -1.71
N LYS A 84 -5.63 -7.57 -1.22
CA LYS A 84 -6.31 -6.53 -2.03
C LYS A 84 -5.41 -5.33 -2.30
N ILE A 85 -4.50 -5.04 -1.39
CA ILE A 85 -3.53 -3.96 -1.53
C ILE A 85 -2.15 -4.49 -1.16
N MET A 86 -1.13 -4.08 -1.90
CA MET A 86 0.27 -4.31 -1.52
C MET A 86 1.05 -3.00 -1.60
N THR A 87 1.70 -2.62 -0.49
CA THR A 87 2.64 -1.49 -0.47
C THR A 87 4.05 -2.00 -0.77
N LEU A 88 4.70 -1.32 -1.70
CA LEU A 88 6.07 -1.62 -2.13
C LEU A 88 6.84 -0.35 -2.54
N ALA A 89 8.17 -0.46 -2.58
CA ALA A 89 9.10 0.57 -3.06
C ALA A 89 9.42 0.31 -4.54
N PRO A 90 8.90 1.12 -5.48
CA PRO A 90 8.96 0.81 -6.91
C PRO A 90 10.37 0.84 -7.50
N GLU A 91 11.28 1.60 -6.91
CA GLU A 91 12.68 1.67 -7.34
C GLU A 91 13.45 0.36 -7.16
N LEU A 92 12.89 -0.59 -6.42
CA LEU A 92 13.46 -1.93 -6.22
C LEU A 92 13.07 -2.92 -7.32
N ASP A 93 12.10 -2.59 -8.19
CA ASP A 93 11.73 -3.42 -9.35
C ASP A 93 12.61 -3.10 -10.56
N GLU A 94 13.77 -3.76 -10.64
CA GLU A 94 14.68 -3.61 -11.77
C GLU A 94 14.06 -4.03 -13.10
N THR A 95 13.09 -4.95 -13.07
CA THR A 95 12.50 -5.56 -14.26
C THR A 95 11.30 -4.80 -14.80
N GLY A 96 10.61 -4.06 -13.95
CA GLY A 96 9.34 -3.40 -14.25
C GLY A 96 8.18 -4.37 -14.48
N LYS A 97 8.30 -5.62 -14.01
CA LYS A 97 7.30 -6.67 -14.23
C LYS A 97 6.41 -6.93 -13.02
N VAL A 98 6.81 -6.46 -11.84
CA VAL A 98 6.11 -6.79 -10.59
C VAL A 98 4.75 -6.11 -10.52
N ILE A 99 4.67 -4.81 -10.83
CA ILE A 99 3.42 -4.07 -10.77
C ILE A 99 2.37 -4.64 -11.73
N PRO A 100 2.67 -4.86 -13.03
CA PRO A 100 1.72 -5.52 -13.94
C PRO A 100 1.30 -6.92 -13.48
N TYR A 101 2.22 -7.69 -12.91
CA TYR A 101 1.91 -9.02 -12.37
C TYR A 101 0.91 -8.94 -11.20
N LEU A 102 1.14 -8.05 -10.22
CA LEU A 102 0.22 -7.86 -9.09
C LEU A 102 -1.17 -7.43 -9.56
N GLN A 103 -1.24 -6.53 -10.54
CA GLN A 103 -2.50 -6.12 -11.14
C GLN A 103 -3.24 -7.28 -11.82
N SER A 104 -2.52 -8.17 -12.51
CA SER A 104 -3.13 -9.35 -13.13
C SER A 104 -3.78 -10.30 -12.11
N LEU A 105 -3.36 -10.22 -10.84
CA LEU A 105 -3.96 -10.94 -9.71
C LEU A 105 -5.11 -10.16 -9.03
N GLY A 106 -5.45 -8.95 -9.53
CA GLY A 106 -6.46 -8.08 -8.92
C GLY A 106 -5.98 -7.38 -7.64
N ILE A 107 -4.66 -7.26 -7.44
CA ILE A 107 -4.06 -6.60 -6.29
C ILE A 107 -3.75 -5.14 -6.65
N THR A 108 -4.31 -4.20 -5.89
CA THR A 108 -3.98 -2.78 -5.99
C THR A 108 -2.57 -2.52 -5.46
N VAL A 109 -1.73 -1.88 -6.26
CA VAL A 109 -0.38 -1.52 -5.85
C VAL A 109 -0.35 -0.12 -5.28
N SER A 110 0.15 -0.01 -4.04
CA SER A 110 0.41 1.24 -3.33
C SER A 110 1.91 1.47 -3.23
N LEU A 111 2.37 2.67 -3.53
CA LEU A 111 3.78 3.03 -3.41
C LEU A 111 4.05 3.65 -2.04
N GLY A 112 5.11 3.21 -1.38
CA GLY A 112 5.48 3.72 -0.07
C GLY A 112 6.78 3.11 0.45
N HIS A 113 7.30 3.64 1.57
CA HIS A 113 8.59 3.22 2.12
C HIS A 113 9.70 3.20 1.05
N SER A 114 9.80 4.28 0.30
CA SER A 114 10.49 4.35 -0.98
C SER A 114 11.41 5.55 -1.05
N GLN A 115 12.51 5.42 -1.80
CA GLN A 115 13.41 6.49 -2.21
C GLN A 115 13.19 6.89 -3.69
N ALA A 116 12.08 6.47 -4.29
CA ALA A 116 11.83 6.70 -5.70
C ALA A 116 11.91 8.18 -6.08
N THR A 117 12.62 8.46 -7.17
CA THR A 117 12.55 9.73 -7.87
C THR A 117 11.18 9.93 -8.51
N ALA A 118 10.85 11.17 -8.90
CA ALA A 118 9.60 11.43 -9.60
C ALA A 118 9.48 10.60 -10.89
N THR A 119 10.57 10.43 -11.63
CA THR A 119 10.60 9.59 -12.84
C THR A 119 10.32 8.12 -12.56
N GLN A 120 10.89 7.56 -11.49
CA GLN A 120 10.64 6.17 -11.10
C GLN A 120 9.19 5.98 -10.62
N ALA A 121 8.66 6.94 -9.86
CA ALA A 121 7.29 6.93 -9.42
C ALA A 121 6.31 7.02 -10.61
N GLN A 122 6.55 7.94 -11.55
CA GLN A 122 5.73 8.07 -12.76
C GLN A 122 5.71 6.77 -13.55
N ARG A 123 6.88 6.14 -13.77
CA ARG A 123 6.95 4.83 -14.43
C ARG A 123 6.11 3.77 -13.71
N ALA A 124 6.14 3.75 -12.38
CA ALA A 124 5.34 2.81 -11.60
C ALA A 124 3.84 3.07 -11.74
N PHE A 125 3.41 4.35 -11.80
CA PHE A 125 2.02 4.71 -12.08
C PHE A 125 1.61 4.32 -13.50
N ASP A 126 2.45 4.53 -14.50
CA ASP A 126 2.20 4.10 -15.89
C ASP A 126 2.10 2.57 -16.00
N GLN A 127 2.75 1.84 -15.12
CA GLN A 127 2.63 0.37 -14.99
C GLN A 127 1.38 -0.06 -14.22
N GLY A 128 0.66 0.89 -13.59
CA GLY A 128 -0.62 0.69 -12.96
C GLY A 128 -0.67 0.76 -11.43
N ALA A 129 0.41 1.15 -10.77
CA ALA A 129 0.29 1.54 -9.36
C ALA A 129 -0.69 2.73 -9.26
N SER A 130 -1.62 2.67 -8.32
CA SER A 130 -2.71 3.66 -8.23
C SER A 130 -2.89 4.26 -6.84
N MET A 131 -2.02 3.90 -5.90
CA MET A 131 -2.08 4.41 -4.54
C MET A 131 -0.70 4.82 -4.02
N VAL A 132 -0.69 5.70 -3.03
CA VAL A 132 0.47 6.04 -2.20
C VAL A 132 0.10 5.83 -0.74
N THR A 133 0.94 5.10 -0.02
CA THR A 133 0.75 4.79 1.41
C THR A 133 1.26 5.96 2.25
N HIS A 134 0.47 6.40 3.22
CA HIS A 134 0.77 7.46 4.21
C HIS A 134 1.71 8.56 3.68
N ALA A 135 1.25 9.25 2.62
CA ALA A 135 1.98 10.31 1.94
C ALA A 135 2.72 11.23 2.93
N PHE A 136 3.90 11.70 2.56
CA PHE A 136 4.91 12.41 3.36
C PHE A 136 5.76 11.51 4.27
N ASN A 137 5.26 10.37 4.73
CA ASN A 137 5.97 9.50 5.67
C ASN A 137 6.76 8.42 4.95
N ALA A 138 7.96 8.11 5.46
CA ALA A 138 8.85 7.09 4.92
C ALA A 138 9.16 7.25 3.41
N MET A 139 9.30 8.50 2.94
CA MET A 139 9.67 8.86 1.57
C MET A 139 10.53 10.12 1.56
N PRO A 140 11.19 10.50 0.45
CA PRO A 140 11.87 11.79 0.32
C PRO A 140 10.89 12.96 0.49
N PRO A 141 11.34 14.10 1.04
CA PRO A 141 10.52 15.29 1.11
C PRO A 141 10.24 15.86 -0.29
N LEU A 142 9.16 16.61 -0.43
CA LEU A 142 8.86 17.35 -1.67
C LEU A 142 9.93 18.44 -1.89
N HIS A 143 10.81 18.23 -2.85
CA HIS A 143 11.92 19.13 -3.15
C HIS A 143 11.77 19.74 -4.56
N HIS A 144 12.08 21.03 -4.69
CA HIS A 144 11.83 21.79 -5.92
C HIS A 144 12.58 21.32 -7.18
N ARG A 145 13.69 20.57 -7.06
CA ARG A 145 14.43 19.98 -8.19
C ARG A 145 14.20 18.49 -8.36
N GLU A 146 13.85 17.77 -7.30
CA GLU A 146 13.49 16.35 -7.33
C GLU A 146 12.27 16.14 -6.42
N PRO A 147 11.07 16.25 -6.98
CA PRO A 147 9.84 16.22 -6.17
C PRO A 147 9.49 14.81 -5.64
N GLY A 148 10.21 13.80 -6.08
CA GLY A 148 10.09 12.45 -5.59
C GLY A 148 8.73 11.80 -5.85
N LEU A 149 8.51 10.67 -5.17
CA LEU A 149 7.25 9.94 -5.21
C LEU A 149 6.03 10.83 -4.93
N LEU A 150 6.13 11.68 -3.91
CA LEU A 150 5.01 12.53 -3.49
C LEU A 150 4.63 13.55 -4.58
N GLY A 151 5.63 14.22 -5.17
CA GLY A 151 5.38 15.21 -6.22
C GLY A 151 4.75 14.58 -7.47
N ALA A 152 5.23 13.41 -7.89
CA ALA A 152 4.64 12.66 -9.00
C ALA A 152 3.18 12.27 -8.69
N ALA A 153 2.90 11.81 -7.46
CA ALA A 153 1.56 11.40 -7.05
C ALA A 153 0.55 12.55 -7.02
N ILE A 154 0.95 13.73 -6.50
CA ILE A 154 0.05 14.90 -6.39
C ILE A 154 -0.50 15.33 -7.76
N VAL A 155 0.32 15.29 -8.79
CA VAL A 155 -0.07 15.74 -10.13
C VAL A 155 -0.68 14.63 -10.99
N HIS A 156 -0.63 13.37 -10.54
CA HIS A 156 -1.14 12.25 -11.32
C HIS A 156 -2.66 12.11 -11.17
N PRO A 157 -3.45 12.11 -12.27
CA PRO A 157 -4.90 12.21 -12.20
C PRO A 157 -5.62 10.98 -11.64
N GLN A 158 -4.95 9.84 -11.57
CA GLN A 158 -5.54 8.54 -11.19
C GLN A 158 -4.93 7.95 -9.92
N VAL A 159 -4.03 8.67 -9.24
CA VAL A 159 -3.36 8.18 -8.03
C VAL A 159 -4.06 8.71 -6.79
N HIS A 160 -4.30 7.82 -5.84
CA HIS A 160 -4.92 8.14 -4.56
C HIS A 160 -3.86 8.09 -3.45
N CYS A 161 -3.74 9.15 -2.68
CA CYS A 161 -2.78 9.23 -1.58
C CYS A 161 -3.48 9.06 -0.23
N GLY A 162 -3.08 8.03 0.52
CA GLY A 162 -3.45 7.92 1.93
C GLY A 162 -2.57 8.83 2.78
N PHE A 163 -3.10 9.43 3.84
CA PHE A 163 -2.30 10.18 4.80
C PHE A 163 -2.88 10.12 6.21
N ILE A 164 -2.00 10.31 7.22
CA ILE A 164 -2.33 10.27 8.63
C ILE A 164 -2.53 11.72 9.10
N ALA A 165 -3.78 12.09 9.38
CA ALA A 165 -4.20 13.46 9.68
C ALA A 165 -4.30 13.75 11.19
N ASP A 166 -3.40 13.18 11.99
CA ASP A 166 -3.39 13.35 13.45
C ASP A 166 -2.67 14.62 13.93
N GLY A 167 -2.13 15.42 13.00
CA GLY A 167 -1.36 16.63 13.31
C GLY A 167 0.06 16.37 13.82
N GLN A 168 0.47 15.11 13.95
CA GLN A 168 1.83 14.69 14.35
C GLN A 168 2.63 14.18 13.16
N HIS A 169 2.04 13.30 12.34
CA HIS A 169 2.68 12.74 11.16
C HIS A 169 2.77 13.74 10.01
N VAL A 170 1.73 14.55 9.83
CA VAL A 170 1.70 15.59 8.79
C VAL A 170 1.10 16.87 9.38
N SER A 171 1.78 18.00 9.22
CA SER A 171 1.26 19.27 9.72
C SER A 171 -0.02 19.68 8.97
N PRO A 172 -0.97 20.37 9.64
CA PRO A 172 -2.21 20.82 9.00
C PRO A 172 -1.97 21.69 7.75
N ILE A 173 -0.92 22.51 7.73
CA ILE A 173 -0.55 23.33 6.57
C ILE A 173 -0.19 22.44 5.37
N MET A 174 0.56 21.37 5.59
CA MET A 174 0.94 20.45 4.52
C MET A 174 -0.24 19.63 4.01
N ILE A 175 -1.19 19.29 4.90
CA ILE A 175 -2.44 18.65 4.51
C ILE A 175 -3.26 19.60 3.62
N ASP A 176 -3.42 20.86 4.02
CA ASP A 176 -4.16 21.86 3.22
C ASP A 176 -3.51 22.08 1.86
N LEU A 177 -2.18 22.25 1.83
CA LEU A 177 -1.42 22.36 0.58
C LEU A 177 -1.64 21.16 -0.34
N PHE A 178 -1.53 19.95 0.22
CA PHE A 178 -1.72 18.71 -0.52
C PHE A 178 -3.15 18.61 -1.10
N LEU A 179 -4.17 18.85 -0.29
CA LEU A 179 -5.56 18.80 -0.72
C LEU A 179 -5.85 19.80 -1.83
N ARG A 180 -5.33 21.03 -1.76
CA ARG A 180 -5.46 22.04 -2.83
C ARG A 180 -4.77 21.59 -4.11
N ALA A 181 -3.54 21.07 -4.01
CA ALA A 181 -2.76 20.62 -5.16
C ALA A 181 -3.37 19.39 -5.84
N SER A 182 -4.00 18.50 -5.08
CA SER A 182 -4.67 17.29 -5.59
C SER A 182 -6.14 17.52 -5.99
N HIS A 183 -6.59 18.79 -6.11
CA HIS A 183 -7.96 19.17 -6.51
C HIS A 183 -9.09 18.65 -5.61
N TYR A 184 -8.85 18.46 -4.30
CA TYR A 184 -9.82 18.09 -3.24
C TYR A 184 -10.66 16.82 -3.49
N GLN A 185 -10.95 16.46 -4.71
CA GLN A 185 -12.05 15.54 -5.02
C GLN A 185 -11.63 14.13 -5.45
N LYS A 186 -10.37 13.88 -5.71
CA LYS A 186 -10.01 12.61 -6.39
C LYS A 186 -8.76 11.92 -5.91
N GLY A 187 -8.10 12.33 -4.86
CA GLY A 187 -6.77 11.75 -4.64
C GLY A 187 -6.35 11.53 -3.20
N ALA A 188 -7.22 11.77 -2.22
CA ALA A 188 -6.82 11.66 -0.82
C ALA A 188 -7.80 10.82 0.00
N PHE A 189 -7.27 10.00 0.90
CA PHE A 189 -8.04 9.25 1.89
C PHE A 189 -7.28 9.18 3.21
N LEU A 190 -8.02 9.03 4.30
CA LEU A 190 -7.42 8.90 5.63
C LEU A 190 -7.00 7.47 5.92
N VAL A 191 -5.85 7.33 6.56
CA VAL A 191 -5.37 6.07 7.15
C VAL A 191 -5.01 6.29 8.61
N SER A 192 -5.08 5.23 9.40
CA SER A 192 -4.76 5.25 10.84
C SER A 192 -3.82 4.12 11.19
#